data_436ead221ea0b2d3a271b0c740222776
#
_entry.id   436ead221ea0b2d3a271b0c740222776
#
_cell.length_a   1.000
_cell.length_b   1.000
_cell.length_c   1.000
_cell.angle_alpha   90.00
_cell.angle_beta   90.00
_cell.angle_gamma   90.00
#
_symmetry.space_group_name_H-M   'P 1'
#
loop_
_entity.id
_entity.type
_entity.pdbx_description
1 polymer ?
#
loop_
_entity_poly.entity_id
_entity_poly.type
_entity_poly.pdbx_seq_one_letter_code
_entity_poly.pdbx_strand_id
1 'polypeptide(L)' 'MKFEEAPEIITPKILEKMWGITRKDSYNFFHSKNFPKIKLDGSDKLLANKYAVRRWSIQNMIYDPAMFYENLKES' A
#
# COMPACT_ATOMS: atom_id res chain seq x y z
N MET A 1 9.03 7.07 -0.81
CA MET A 1 8.01 7.72 -1.67
C MET A 1 6.85 8.18 -0.81
N LYS A 2 6.44 9.40 -0.98
CA LYS A 2 5.27 9.92 -0.27
C LYS A 2 3.99 9.36 -0.91
N PHE A 3 2.95 9.24 -0.10
CA PHE A 3 1.66 8.76 -0.58
C PHE A 3 1.15 9.57 -1.78
N GLU A 4 1.29 10.88 -1.72
CA GLU A 4 0.83 11.77 -2.78
C GLU A 4 1.58 11.59 -4.09
N GLU A 5 2.84 11.18 -4.01
CA GLU A 5 3.68 10.96 -5.19
C GLU A 5 3.37 9.63 -5.89
N ALA A 6 2.72 8.70 -5.19
CA ALA A 6 2.39 7.40 -5.75
C ALA A 6 1.21 7.52 -6.72
N PRO A 7 1.19 6.71 -7.80
CA PRO A 7 0.03 6.67 -8.68
C PRO A 7 -1.19 6.13 -7.94
N GLU A 8 -2.37 6.42 -8.45
CA GLU A 8 -3.62 5.95 -7.84
C GLU A 8 -3.67 4.43 -7.76
N ILE A 9 -3.22 3.75 -8.80
CA ILE A 9 -3.14 2.29 -8.83
C ILE A 9 -1.70 1.89 -8.55
N ILE A 10 -1.51 1.10 -7.52
CA ILE A 10 -0.18 0.71 -7.06
C ILE A 10 0.08 -0.78 -7.25
N THR A 11 1.35 -1.12 -7.37
CA THR A 11 1.85 -2.49 -7.45
C THR A 11 2.59 -2.83 -6.16
N PRO A 12 2.97 -4.10 -5.93
CA PRO A 12 3.78 -4.43 -4.77
C PRO A 12 5.09 -3.63 -4.70
N LYS A 13 5.70 -3.35 -5.85
CA LYS A 13 6.93 -2.57 -5.90
C LYS A 13 6.71 -1.13 -5.41
N ILE A 14 5.59 -0.54 -5.81
CA ILE A 14 5.25 0.81 -5.37
C ILE A 14 4.93 0.81 -3.87
N LEU A 15 4.25 -0.21 -3.38
CA LEU A 15 3.95 -0.33 -1.94
C LEU A 15 5.24 -0.41 -1.13
N GLU A 16 6.26 -1.13 -1.63
CA GLU A 16 7.57 -1.16 -0.99
C GLU A 16 8.12 0.25 -0.78
N LYS A 17 8.02 1.07 -1.81
CA LYS A 17 8.54 2.44 -1.77
C LYS A 17 7.72 3.36 -0.89
N MET A 18 6.40 3.17 -0.90
CA MET A 18 5.48 3.99 -0.08
C MET A 18 5.66 3.72 1.40
N TRP A 19 5.81 2.46 1.78
CA TRP A 19 5.86 2.05 3.19
C TRP A 19 7.26 1.76 3.69
N GLY A 20 8.28 1.79 2.81
CA GLY A 20 9.64 1.47 3.21
C GLY A 20 9.80 0.05 3.71
N ILE A 21 9.10 -0.89 3.09
CA ILE A 21 9.11 -2.29 3.47
C ILE A 21 9.82 -3.12 2.42
N THR A 22 10.14 -4.37 2.77
CA THR A 22 10.82 -5.29 1.86
C THR A 22 9.84 -5.83 0.81
N ARG A 23 10.41 -6.39 -0.26
CA ARG A 23 9.62 -7.04 -1.30
C ARG A 23 8.78 -8.18 -0.72
N LYS A 24 9.35 -8.97 0.16
CA LYS A 24 8.65 -10.08 0.81
C LYS A 24 7.43 -9.58 1.59
N ASP A 25 7.62 -8.53 2.38
CA ASP A 25 6.54 -7.95 3.16
C ASP A 25 5.44 -7.39 2.28
N SER A 26 5.82 -6.71 1.19
CA SER A 26 4.87 -6.16 0.24
C SER A 26 4.00 -7.23 -0.39
N TYR A 27 4.62 -8.32 -0.85
CA TYR A 27 3.86 -9.44 -1.42
C TYR A 27 2.97 -10.10 -0.37
N ASN A 28 3.44 -10.21 0.87
CA ASN A 28 2.63 -10.76 1.96
C ASN A 28 1.39 -9.91 2.20
N PHE A 29 1.50 -8.59 2.15
CA PHE A 29 0.35 -7.70 2.29
C PHE A 29 -0.65 -7.92 1.15
N PHE A 30 -0.17 -8.01 -0.08
CA PHE A 30 -1.06 -8.22 -1.23
C PHE A 30 -1.78 -9.57 -1.17
N HIS A 31 -1.22 -10.56 -0.47
CA HIS A 31 -1.84 -11.86 -0.28
C HIS A 31 -2.59 -11.97 1.04
N SER A 32 -2.63 -10.90 1.82
CA SER A 32 -3.35 -10.89 3.09
C SER A 32 -4.86 -10.98 2.86
N LYS A 33 -5.53 -11.60 3.82
CA LYS A 33 -6.99 -11.70 3.78
C LYS A 33 -7.60 -10.29 3.84
N ASN A 34 -8.58 -10.06 2.98
CA ASN A 34 -9.30 -8.79 2.89
C ASN A 34 -8.47 -7.60 2.40
N PHE A 35 -7.27 -7.85 1.88
CA PHE A 35 -6.51 -6.77 1.25
C PHE A 35 -7.27 -6.28 0.01
N PRO A 36 -7.41 -4.94 -0.18
CA PRO A 36 -8.23 -4.38 -1.26
C PRO A 36 -7.49 -4.41 -2.61
N LYS A 37 -7.19 -5.61 -3.09
CA LYS A 37 -6.53 -5.75 -4.38
C LYS A 37 -7.55 -5.76 -5.52
N ILE A 38 -7.13 -5.22 -6.67
CA ILE A 38 -7.93 -5.20 -7.87
C ILE A 38 -7.73 -6.53 -8.62
N LYS A 39 -8.82 -7.21 -8.91
CA LYS A 39 -8.77 -8.45 -9.69
C LYS A 39 -9.12 -8.15 -11.14
N LEU A 40 -8.24 -8.51 -12.04
CA LEU A 40 -8.47 -8.39 -13.48
C LEU A 40 -8.62 -9.80 -14.05
N ASP A 41 -9.67 -10.02 -14.82
CA ASP A 41 -9.90 -11.31 -15.46
C ASP A 41 -8.73 -11.67 -16.38
N GLY A 42 -8.19 -12.88 -16.18
CA GLY A 42 -7.10 -13.39 -16.99
C GLY A 42 -5.74 -12.75 -16.74
N SER A 43 -5.59 -12.01 -15.64
CA SER A 43 -4.32 -11.38 -15.29
C SER A 43 -3.87 -11.79 -13.90
N ASP A 44 -2.56 -12.08 -13.76
CA ASP A 44 -1.93 -12.38 -12.48
C ASP A 44 -1.31 -11.15 -11.83
N LYS A 45 -1.51 -9.97 -12.43
CA LYS A 45 -0.93 -8.74 -11.91
C LYS A 45 -1.55 -8.38 -10.56
N LEU A 46 -0.68 -8.01 -9.62
CA LEU A 46 -1.10 -7.54 -8.30
C LEU A 46 -1.22 -6.03 -8.34
N LEU A 47 -2.45 -5.55 -8.26
CA LEU A 47 -2.78 -4.12 -8.32
C LEU A 47 -3.70 -3.76 -7.16
N ALA A 48 -3.60 -2.52 -6.69
CA ALA A 48 -4.51 -2.01 -5.67
C ALA A 48 -4.66 -0.50 -5.80
N ASN A 49 -5.78 0.01 -5.32
CA ASN A 49 -6.00 1.45 -5.23
C ASN A 49 -5.35 1.96 -3.94
N LYS A 50 -4.49 2.96 -4.04
CA LYS A 50 -3.73 3.45 -2.88
C LYS A 50 -4.62 3.98 -1.75
N TYR A 51 -5.75 4.58 -2.08
CA TYR A 51 -6.67 5.09 -1.06
C TYR A 51 -7.36 3.94 -0.31
N ALA A 52 -7.71 2.88 -1.02
CA ALA A 52 -8.30 1.70 -0.41
C ALA A 52 -7.29 0.99 0.49
N VAL A 53 -6.03 0.91 0.05
CA VAL A 53 -4.94 0.32 0.85
C VAL A 53 -4.73 1.13 2.12
N ARG A 54 -4.72 2.45 2.01
CA ARG A 54 -4.58 3.33 3.16
C ARG A 54 -5.70 3.11 4.17
N ARG A 55 -6.95 3.07 3.70
CA ARG A 55 -8.10 2.80 4.55
C ARG A 55 -7.99 1.44 5.22
N TRP A 56 -7.61 0.42 4.44
CA TRP A 56 -7.43 -0.92 4.96
C TRP A 56 -6.37 -0.99 6.06
N SER A 57 -5.26 -0.29 5.87
CA SER A 57 -4.18 -0.28 6.87
C SER A 57 -4.63 0.36 8.17
N ILE A 58 -5.41 1.43 8.10
CA ILE A 58 -5.96 2.09 9.27
C ILE A 58 -6.96 1.18 9.98
N GLN A 59 -7.87 0.55 9.23
CA GLN A 59 -8.89 -0.34 9.80
C GLN A 59 -8.29 -1.57 10.46
N ASN A 60 -7.14 -2.03 9.98
CA ASN A 60 -6.48 -3.22 10.52
C ASN A 60 -5.35 -2.88 11.48
N MET A 61 -5.26 -1.63 11.91
CA MET A 61 -4.25 -1.15 12.85
C MET A 61 -2.83 -1.38 12.33
N ILE A 62 -2.66 -1.38 11.00
CA ILE A 62 -1.36 -1.51 10.39
C ILE A 62 -0.75 -0.12 10.24
N TYR A 63 0.49 0.02 10.67
CA TYR A 63 1.21 1.28 10.63
C TYR A 63 1.49 1.70 9.19
N ASP A 64 1.17 2.95 8.83
CA ASP A 64 1.46 3.53 7.53
C ASP A 64 2.62 4.51 7.66
N PRO A 65 3.85 4.12 7.28
CA PRO A 65 5.02 5.00 7.37
C PRO A 65 4.86 6.32 6.62
N ALA A 66 4.13 6.30 5.49
CA ALA A 66 3.92 7.52 4.72
C ALA A 66 3.12 8.56 5.51
N MET A 67 2.09 8.12 6.21
CA MET A 67 1.30 9.01 7.07
C MET A 67 2.12 9.52 8.25
N PHE A 68 2.91 8.66 8.84
CA PHE A 68 3.78 9.02 9.95
C PHE A 68 4.79 10.10 9.53
N TYR A 69 5.39 9.94 8.36
CA TYR A 69 6.34 10.89 7.84
C TYR A 69 5.72 12.26 7.62
N GLU A 70 4.52 12.31 7.08
CA GLU A 70 3.80 13.56 6.87
C GLU A 70 3.50 14.24 8.21
N ASN A 71 3.06 13.48 9.20
CA ASN A 71 2.77 14.01 10.53
C ASN A 71 4.02 14.55 11.21
N LEU A 72 5.14 13.89 11.04
CA LEU A 72 6.41 14.35 11.60
C LEU A 72 6.87 15.67 10.98
N LYS A 73 6.60 15.87 9.70
CA LYS A 73 6.98 17.12 9.03
C LYS A 73 6.14 18.30 9.49
N GLU A 74 4.92 18.06 9.89
CA GLU A 74 4.01 19.09 10.35
C GLU A 74 4.24 19.47 11.81
N SER A 75 4.88 18.61 12.53
CA SER A 75 5.22 18.87 13.93
C SER A 75 6.62 19.40 14.09
#